data_136e32499bdd15f20ce40f9a0af5808e
#
_entry.id   136e32499bdd15f20ce40f9a0af5808e
#
_cell.length_a   1.000
_cell.length_b   1.000
_cell.length_c   1.000
_cell.angle_alpha   90.00
_cell.angle_beta   90.00
_cell.angle_gamma   90.00
#
_symmetry.space_group_name_H-M   'P 1'
#
loop_
_entity.id
_entity.type
_entity.pdbx_description
1 polymer ?
#
loop_
_entity_poly.entity_id
_entity_poly.type
_entity_poly.pdbx_seq_one_letter_code
_entity_poly.pdbx_strand_id
1 'polypeptide(L)'
;PGAEDVLPAPLPPYRVLTGMADRFGRTLTYRREAAGDLAGEITGVTDGAGREFRLVLTTQAQRAEEARTSSLSSSDSSRPLSASAFPDTLPGTEYGPDRGIRLSAVWLMHDPAYPESLPAAPLVRYTYTEAGELLAVYDRSNTQVRAFTYDAQHPGRMVAHRYAGRPEMRYRYDDTGRVVEQLNPAGLSYRYLYEQDRITVTDSLNRREVLHTEGGAGLKRVVKKELADGSVTRSGYDAAGRLTAQTDAAGRRTEYGLN
;
A
#
# COMPACT_ATOMS: atom_id res chain seq x y z
N PRO A 1 -18.97 -26.90 25.12
CA PRO A 1 -17.64 -26.42 25.32
C PRO A 1 -17.32 -25.44 24.24
N GLY A 2 -17.08 -24.15 24.61
CA GLY A 2 -16.79 -23.07 23.68
C GLY A 2 -15.34 -23.16 23.20
N ALA A 3 -15.02 -22.47 22.10
CA ALA A 3 -13.66 -22.36 21.57
C ALA A 3 -12.64 -21.83 22.60
N GLU A 4 -13.12 -21.28 23.72
CA GLU A 4 -12.34 -20.80 24.85
C GLU A 4 -11.55 -21.92 25.57
N ASP A 5 -12.07 -23.16 25.54
CA ASP A 5 -11.43 -24.31 26.19
C ASP A 5 -10.26 -24.90 25.41
N VAL A 6 -10.03 -24.42 24.19
CA VAL A 6 -9.02 -24.97 23.28
C VAL A 6 -7.82 -24.01 23.08
N LEU A 7 -7.95 -22.75 23.48
CA LEU A 7 -6.89 -21.76 23.29
C LEU A 7 -6.06 -21.59 24.58
N PRO A 8 -4.72 -21.69 24.50
CA PRO A 8 -3.84 -21.55 25.66
C PRO A 8 -3.71 -20.10 26.18
N ALA A 9 -4.34 -19.13 25.51
CA ALA A 9 -4.35 -17.73 25.89
C ALA A 9 -5.78 -17.17 25.83
N PRO A 10 -6.13 -16.16 26.64
CA PRO A 10 -7.42 -15.51 26.54
C PRO A 10 -7.62 -14.94 25.14
N LEU A 11 -8.84 -15.09 24.62
CA LEU A 11 -9.22 -14.50 23.34
C LEU A 11 -9.02 -12.98 23.37
N PRO A 12 -8.51 -12.39 22.28
CA PRO A 12 -8.41 -10.94 22.20
C PRO A 12 -9.82 -10.31 22.34
N PRO A 13 -9.91 -9.10 22.89
CA PRO A 13 -11.20 -8.43 23.11
C PRO A 13 -11.92 -8.00 21.83
N TYR A 14 -11.39 -8.36 20.67
CA TYR A 14 -11.92 -8.06 19.33
C TYR A 14 -12.00 -9.34 18.49
N ARG A 15 -12.91 -9.33 17.53
CA ARG A 15 -13.05 -10.43 16.57
C ARG A 15 -12.03 -10.26 15.45
N VAL A 16 -11.37 -11.35 15.07
CA VAL A 16 -10.45 -11.36 13.93
C VAL A 16 -11.18 -11.76 12.65
N LEU A 17 -10.78 -11.17 11.53
CA LEU A 17 -11.30 -11.52 10.22
C LEU A 17 -10.78 -12.91 9.82
N THR A 18 -11.70 -13.83 9.52
CA THR A 18 -11.38 -15.21 9.11
C THR A 18 -11.59 -15.46 7.63
N GLY A 19 -12.23 -14.55 6.92
CA GLY A 19 -12.49 -14.68 5.50
C GLY A 19 -13.25 -13.49 4.95
N MET A 20 -13.40 -13.48 3.64
CA MET A 20 -14.18 -12.51 2.87
C MET A 20 -15.01 -13.23 1.84
N ALA A 21 -16.18 -12.70 1.53
CA ALA A 21 -17.00 -13.15 0.40
C ALA A 21 -17.54 -11.94 -0.36
N ASP A 22 -17.55 -12.01 -1.67
CA ASP A 22 -18.20 -10.99 -2.48
C ASP A 22 -19.67 -11.35 -2.75
N ARG A 23 -20.40 -10.43 -3.37
CA ARG A 23 -21.80 -10.61 -3.71
C ARG A 23 -22.10 -11.75 -4.69
N PHE A 24 -21.06 -12.29 -5.35
CA PHE A 24 -21.17 -13.40 -6.29
C PHE A 24 -20.78 -14.73 -5.66
N GLY A 25 -20.52 -14.77 -4.35
CA GLY A 25 -20.17 -15.98 -3.61
C GLY A 25 -18.70 -16.40 -3.76
N ARG A 26 -17.83 -15.56 -4.34
CA ARG A 26 -16.39 -15.82 -4.36
C ARG A 26 -15.83 -15.55 -2.98
N THR A 27 -15.06 -16.49 -2.45
CA THR A 27 -14.58 -16.48 -1.07
C THR A 27 -13.06 -16.45 -0.98
N LEU A 28 -12.56 -15.82 0.09
CA LEU A 28 -11.20 -15.98 0.59
C LEU A 28 -11.31 -16.41 2.04
N THR A 29 -10.56 -17.45 2.41
CA THR A 29 -10.46 -17.92 3.80
C THR A 29 -9.03 -17.72 4.28
N TYR A 30 -8.86 -17.19 5.48
CA TYR A 30 -7.57 -16.87 6.06
C TYR A 30 -7.17 -17.88 7.12
N ARG A 31 -5.89 -18.29 7.09
CA ARG A 31 -5.23 -19.02 8.15
C ARG A 31 -4.25 -18.09 8.87
N ARG A 32 -4.33 -18.07 10.19
CA ARG A 32 -3.47 -17.25 11.04
C ARG A 32 -2.46 -18.09 11.78
N GLU A 33 -1.29 -17.50 12.04
CA GLU A 33 -0.24 -18.12 12.83
C GLU A 33 -0.70 -18.22 14.29
N ALA A 34 -0.55 -19.41 14.89
CA ALA A 34 -1.03 -19.69 16.24
C ALA A 34 -0.08 -19.20 17.33
N ALA A 35 1.22 -19.15 17.06
CA ALA A 35 2.25 -18.85 18.06
C ALA A 35 3.49 -18.22 17.44
N GLY A 36 4.42 -17.76 18.28
CA GLY A 36 5.70 -17.17 17.87
C GLY A 36 5.57 -15.68 17.52
N ASP A 37 6.60 -15.15 16.86
CA ASP A 37 6.71 -13.73 16.52
C ASP A 37 5.62 -13.24 15.55
N LEU A 38 5.02 -14.16 14.80
CA LEU A 38 3.98 -13.89 13.83
C LEU A 38 2.57 -14.28 14.32
N ALA A 39 2.41 -14.57 15.61
CA ALA A 39 1.14 -14.96 16.19
C ALA A 39 0.02 -13.97 15.84
N GLY A 40 -1.10 -14.48 15.32
CA GLY A 40 -2.24 -13.69 14.88
C GLY A 40 -2.16 -13.14 13.45
N GLU A 41 -1.00 -13.18 12.82
CA GLU A 41 -0.83 -12.73 11.45
C GLU A 41 -1.37 -13.73 10.43
N ILE A 42 -1.88 -13.25 9.30
CA ILE A 42 -2.36 -14.09 8.21
C ILE A 42 -1.15 -14.63 7.44
N THR A 43 -0.96 -15.95 7.44
CA THR A 43 0.13 -16.64 6.73
C THR A 43 -0.37 -17.61 5.68
N GLY A 44 -1.67 -17.83 5.58
CA GLY A 44 -2.30 -18.67 4.56
C GLY A 44 -3.60 -18.07 4.07
N VAL A 45 -3.85 -18.25 2.78
CA VAL A 45 -5.10 -17.83 2.13
C VAL A 45 -5.57 -18.96 1.22
N THR A 46 -6.85 -19.31 1.30
CA THR A 46 -7.50 -20.22 0.36
C THR A 46 -8.58 -19.45 -0.37
N ASP A 47 -8.58 -19.50 -1.70
CA ASP A 47 -9.61 -18.86 -2.53
C ASP A 47 -10.80 -19.79 -2.80
N GLY A 48 -11.83 -19.24 -3.46
CA GLY A 48 -13.04 -19.99 -3.80
C GLY A 48 -12.85 -21.13 -4.82
N ALA A 49 -11.72 -21.14 -5.53
CA ALA A 49 -11.32 -22.22 -6.43
C ALA A 49 -10.51 -23.33 -5.73
N GLY A 50 -10.30 -23.22 -4.43
CA GLY A 50 -9.52 -24.18 -3.62
C GLY A 50 -8.01 -24.01 -3.76
N ARG A 51 -7.52 -22.93 -4.38
CA ARG A 51 -6.09 -22.64 -4.44
C ARG A 51 -5.62 -22.16 -3.07
N GLU A 52 -4.47 -22.69 -2.64
CA GLU A 52 -3.86 -22.33 -1.37
C GLU A 52 -2.59 -21.52 -1.59
N PHE A 53 -2.52 -20.38 -0.91
CA PHE A 53 -1.38 -19.46 -0.97
C PHE A 53 -0.73 -19.37 0.40
N ARG A 54 0.58 -19.30 0.41
CA ARG A 54 1.37 -19.01 1.61
C ARG A 54 1.88 -17.58 1.54
N LEU A 55 1.65 -16.81 2.61
CA LEU A 55 2.21 -15.49 2.82
C LEU A 55 3.44 -15.62 3.72
N VAL A 56 4.61 -15.31 3.18
CA VAL A 56 5.86 -15.29 3.96
C VAL A 56 6.03 -13.90 4.53
N LEU A 57 5.96 -13.80 5.86
CA LEU A 57 6.15 -12.56 6.60
C LEU A 57 7.53 -12.54 7.24
N THR A 58 8.14 -11.37 7.30
CA THR A 58 9.40 -11.14 8.01
C THR A 58 9.26 -10.02 9.02
N THR A 59 9.98 -10.15 10.14
CA THR A 59 10.14 -9.08 11.14
C THR A 59 11.31 -8.18 10.77
N GLN A 60 11.38 -7.01 11.39
CA GLN A 60 12.53 -6.11 11.22
C GLN A 60 13.84 -6.78 11.68
N ALA A 61 13.81 -7.52 12.78
CA ALA A 61 14.97 -8.25 13.28
C ALA A 61 15.49 -9.31 12.28
N GLN A 62 14.59 -10.04 11.63
CA GLN A 62 14.98 -11.02 10.60
C GLN A 62 15.65 -10.35 9.40
N ARG A 63 15.09 -9.23 8.90
CA ARG A 63 15.70 -8.49 7.79
C ARG A 63 17.05 -7.88 8.15
N ALA A 64 17.19 -7.39 9.38
CA ALA A 64 18.47 -6.90 9.89
C ALA A 64 19.55 -8.00 9.93
N GLU A 65 19.17 -9.21 10.35
CA GLU A 65 20.08 -10.36 10.38
C GLU A 65 20.48 -10.80 8.96
N GLU A 66 19.54 -10.87 8.04
CA GLU A 66 19.80 -11.18 6.63
C GLU A 66 20.78 -10.16 6.01
N ALA A 67 20.60 -8.87 6.31
CA ALA A 67 21.48 -7.81 5.83
C ALA A 67 22.91 -7.98 6.39
N ARG A 68 23.05 -8.31 7.68
CA ARG A 68 24.35 -8.60 8.31
C ARG A 68 25.05 -9.80 7.67
N THR A 69 24.32 -10.88 7.46
CA THR A 69 24.83 -12.10 6.84
C THR A 69 25.27 -11.87 5.39
N SER A 70 24.50 -11.13 4.63
CA SER A 70 24.83 -10.80 3.23
C SER A 70 26.06 -9.90 3.13
N SER A 71 26.27 -8.99 4.07
CA SER A 71 27.45 -8.10 4.09
C SER A 71 28.74 -8.88 4.42
N LEU A 72 28.66 -9.95 5.19
CA LEU A 72 29.81 -10.80 5.52
C LEU A 72 30.22 -11.72 4.35
N SER A 73 29.30 -12.04 3.45
CA SER A 73 29.56 -12.89 2.29
C SER A 73 30.13 -12.13 1.08
N SER A 74 30.01 -10.81 1.05
CA SER A 74 30.60 -9.97 0.02
C SER A 74 32.06 -9.64 0.36
N SER A 75 33.01 -10.22 -0.35
CA SER A 75 34.45 -10.00 -0.19
C SER A 75 34.95 -8.64 -0.68
N ASP A 76 34.10 -7.66 -0.82
CA ASP A 76 34.48 -6.31 -1.21
C ASP A 76 34.91 -5.49 0.00
N SER A 77 36.23 -5.52 0.27
CA SER A 77 36.88 -4.85 1.40
C SER A 77 36.96 -3.32 1.27
N SER A 78 36.34 -2.71 0.26
CA SER A 78 36.40 -1.27 0.01
C SER A 78 35.20 -0.47 0.56
N ARG A 79 34.20 -1.14 1.15
CA ARG A 79 33.06 -0.48 1.74
C ARG A 79 33.25 -0.34 3.26
N PRO A 80 33.23 0.88 3.83
CA PRO A 80 33.30 1.00 5.27
C PRO A 80 32.11 0.27 5.90
N LEU A 81 32.41 -0.64 6.83
CA LEU A 81 31.45 -1.36 7.65
C LEU A 81 30.66 -0.36 8.51
N SER A 82 29.64 0.25 7.95
CA SER A 82 28.62 0.91 8.73
C SER A 82 27.70 -0.18 9.29
N ALA A 83 28.14 -0.80 10.36
CA ALA A 83 27.40 -1.85 11.07
C ALA A 83 26.10 -1.34 11.72
N SER A 84 25.75 -0.07 11.54
CA SER A 84 24.58 0.57 12.17
C SER A 84 23.42 0.85 11.22
N ALA A 85 23.50 0.42 9.95
CA ALA A 85 22.55 0.86 8.93
C ALA A 85 21.21 0.13 8.97
N PHE A 86 21.11 -1.02 9.64
CA PHE A 86 19.86 -1.80 9.67
C PHE A 86 19.43 -2.07 11.12
N PRO A 87 18.46 -1.29 11.66
CA PRO A 87 18.00 -1.47 13.04
C PRO A 87 17.21 -2.76 13.23
N ASP A 88 17.31 -3.38 14.40
CA ASP A 88 16.52 -4.56 14.76
C ASP A 88 15.05 -4.24 15.06
N THR A 89 14.76 -2.98 15.36
CA THR A 89 13.41 -2.49 15.67
C THR A 89 13.14 -1.18 14.95
N LEU A 90 11.86 -0.91 14.68
CA LEU A 90 11.39 0.35 14.15
C LEU A 90 10.83 1.24 15.26
N PRO A 91 10.76 2.57 15.07
CA PRO A 91 10.06 3.45 16.01
C PRO A 91 8.63 2.97 16.23
N GLY A 92 8.18 2.97 17.48
CA GLY A 92 6.82 2.63 17.83
C GLY A 92 5.79 3.60 17.28
N THR A 93 4.54 3.16 17.23
CA THR A 93 3.38 3.96 16.88
C THR A 93 2.54 4.26 18.13
N GLU A 94 1.50 5.08 18.00
CA GLU A 94 0.53 5.31 19.09
C GLU A 94 -0.15 4.01 19.58
N TYR A 95 -0.11 2.94 18.76
CA TYR A 95 -0.68 1.62 19.09
C TYR A 95 0.32 0.64 19.69
N GLY A 96 1.56 1.04 19.89
CA GLY A 96 2.60 0.22 20.50
C GLY A 96 3.86 0.04 19.65
N PRO A 97 4.74 -0.90 20.04
CA PRO A 97 5.97 -1.17 19.29
C PRO A 97 5.67 -1.67 17.88
N ASP A 98 6.39 -1.16 16.88
CA ASP A 98 6.35 -1.68 15.51
C ASP A 98 7.44 -2.74 15.34
N ARG A 99 7.04 -4.01 15.25
CA ARG A 99 7.95 -5.13 14.96
C ARG A 99 8.39 -5.18 13.50
N GLY A 100 7.89 -4.27 12.67
CA GLY A 100 8.22 -4.19 11.27
C GLY A 100 7.82 -5.45 10.49
N ILE A 101 6.71 -6.10 10.85
CA ILE A 101 6.20 -7.25 10.13
C ILE A 101 5.77 -6.81 8.73
N ARG A 102 6.39 -7.43 7.71
CA ARG A 102 6.17 -7.12 6.30
C ARG A 102 5.99 -8.40 5.50
N LEU A 103 5.17 -8.31 4.45
CA LEU A 103 5.01 -9.40 3.48
C LEU A 103 6.25 -9.46 2.57
N SER A 104 6.98 -10.58 2.61
CA SER A 104 8.20 -10.78 1.81
C SER A 104 7.99 -11.62 0.56
N ALA A 105 7.04 -12.55 0.58
CA ALA A 105 6.74 -13.38 -0.58
C ALA A 105 5.33 -13.97 -0.50
N VAL A 106 4.78 -14.28 -1.67
CA VAL A 106 3.54 -15.07 -1.82
C VAL A 106 3.83 -16.30 -2.67
N TRP A 107 3.53 -17.46 -2.13
CA TRP A 107 3.68 -18.76 -2.80
C TRP A 107 2.34 -19.36 -3.12
N LEU A 108 2.21 -19.97 -4.32
CA LEU A 108 1.13 -20.89 -4.62
C LEU A 108 1.53 -22.29 -4.15
N MET A 109 0.85 -22.80 -3.12
CA MET A 109 1.17 -24.07 -2.47
C MET A 109 0.33 -25.23 -2.98
N HIS A 110 -0.89 -24.97 -3.45
CA HIS A 110 -1.82 -25.94 -3.97
C HIS A 110 -2.74 -25.30 -5.01
N ASP A 111 -2.95 -26.02 -6.12
CA ASP A 111 -3.92 -25.68 -7.15
C ASP A 111 -4.66 -26.97 -7.58
N PRO A 112 -5.96 -27.11 -7.23
CA PRO A 112 -6.70 -28.32 -7.59
C PRO A 112 -6.81 -28.58 -9.10
N ALA A 113 -6.74 -27.51 -9.92
CA ALA A 113 -6.78 -27.65 -11.38
C ALA A 113 -5.45 -28.12 -11.97
N TYR A 114 -4.33 -27.81 -11.30
CA TYR A 114 -2.97 -28.13 -11.77
C TYR A 114 -2.08 -28.62 -10.63
N PRO A 115 -2.41 -29.74 -9.96
CA PRO A 115 -1.71 -30.16 -8.76
C PRO A 115 -0.25 -30.55 -8.99
N GLU A 116 0.11 -30.94 -10.23
CA GLU A 116 1.47 -31.37 -10.61
C GLU A 116 2.31 -30.22 -11.19
N SER A 117 1.74 -29.01 -11.34
CA SER A 117 2.39 -27.89 -12.05
C SER A 117 2.57 -26.67 -11.15
N LEU A 118 2.91 -26.90 -9.88
CA LEU A 118 3.13 -25.81 -8.93
C LEU A 118 4.43 -25.04 -9.25
N PRO A 119 4.45 -23.71 -9.12
CA PRO A 119 5.65 -22.91 -9.33
C PRO A 119 6.76 -23.31 -8.35
N ALA A 120 8.02 -23.36 -8.83
CA ALA A 120 9.20 -23.57 -8.01
C ALA A 120 9.72 -22.28 -7.34
N ALA A 121 9.11 -21.14 -7.64
CA ALA A 121 9.47 -19.82 -7.13
C ALA A 121 8.22 -19.11 -6.60
N PRO A 122 8.36 -18.12 -5.73
CA PRO A 122 7.23 -17.31 -5.29
C PRO A 122 6.57 -16.60 -6.47
N LEU A 123 5.25 -16.38 -6.39
CA LEU A 123 4.50 -15.61 -7.39
C LEU A 123 4.93 -14.15 -7.41
N VAL A 124 5.26 -13.63 -6.25
CA VAL A 124 5.73 -12.26 -6.04
C VAL A 124 6.64 -12.22 -4.82
N ARG A 125 7.66 -11.36 -4.88
CA ARG A 125 8.59 -11.12 -3.78
C ARG A 125 8.76 -9.62 -3.55
N TYR A 126 8.84 -9.24 -2.29
CA TYR A 126 8.98 -7.85 -1.84
C TYR A 126 10.26 -7.67 -1.05
N THR A 127 10.97 -6.58 -1.27
CA THR A 127 12.11 -6.16 -0.46
C THR A 127 11.85 -4.81 0.19
N TYR A 128 12.57 -4.52 1.27
CA TYR A 128 12.33 -3.36 2.11
C TYR A 128 13.63 -2.64 2.43
N THR A 129 13.53 -1.34 2.68
CA THR A 129 14.62 -0.54 3.21
C THR A 129 14.88 -0.91 4.68
N GLU A 130 15.97 -0.42 5.24
CA GLU A 130 16.28 -0.55 6.66
C GLU A 130 15.21 0.08 7.58
N ALA A 131 14.44 1.02 7.07
CA ALA A 131 13.31 1.62 7.78
C ALA A 131 11.97 0.86 7.58
N GLY A 132 11.99 -0.30 6.89
CA GLY A 132 10.81 -1.10 6.64
C GLY A 132 9.89 -0.55 5.54
N GLU A 133 10.40 0.34 4.70
CA GLU A 133 9.68 0.90 3.55
C GLU A 133 9.84 -0.03 2.33
N LEU A 134 8.78 -0.20 1.53
CA LEU A 134 8.82 -1.07 0.35
C LEU A 134 9.85 -0.54 -0.67
N LEU A 135 10.89 -1.33 -0.95
CA LEU A 135 11.98 -0.96 -1.85
C LEU A 135 11.74 -1.45 -3.27
N ALA A 136 11.37 -2.71 -3.45
CA ALA A 136 11.18 -3.31 -4.76
C ALA A 136 10.19 -4.47 -4.73
N VAL A 137 9.59 -4.73 -5.89
CA VAL A 137 8.70 -5.87 -6.14
C VAL A 137 9.27 -6.68 -7.29
N TYR A 138 9.33 -8.00 -7.12
CA TYR A 138 9.82 -8.96 -8.10
C TYR A 138 8.71 -9.93 -8.48
N ASP A 139 8.59 -10.24 -9.77
CA ASP A 139 7.65 -11.24 -10.27
C ASP A 139 8.18 -12.67 -10.10
N ARG A 140 7.41 -13.66 -10.58
CA ARG A 140 7.80 -15.08 -10.51
C ARG A 140 9.08 -15.43 -11.27
N SER A 141 9.49 -14.62 -12.25
CA SER A 141 10.73 -14.76 -12.99
C SER A 141 11.92 -14.09 -12.27
N ASN A 142 11.71 -13.61 -11.05
CA ASN A 142 12.66 -12.83 -10.27
C ASN A 142 13.10 -11.52 -10.97
N THR A 143 12.24 -11.01 -11.84
CA THR A 143 12.44 -9.72 -12.52
C THR A 143 11.88 -8.61 -11.63
N GLN A 144 12.66 -7.55 -11.42
CA GLN A 144 12.18 -6.37 -10.70
C GLN A 144 11.16 -5.64 -11.56
N VAL A 145 9.90 -5.64 -11.11
CA VAL A 145 8.78 -5.02 -11.84
C VAL A 145 8.40 -3.66 -11.29
N ARG A 146 8.75 -3.35 -10.03
CA ARG A 146 8.55 -2.05 -9.41
C ARG A 146 9.72 -1.72 -8.49
N ALA A 147 10.07 -0.44 -8.42
CA ALA A 147 11.07 0.09 -7.49
C ALA A 147 10.60 1.44 -6.94
N PHE A 148 10.97 1.72 -5.69
CA PHE A 148 10.57 2.91 -4.95
C PHE A 148 11.80 3.60 -4.35
N THR A 149 11.78 4.93 -4.30
CA THR A 149 12.81 5.75 -3.67
C THR A 149 12.15 6.64 -2.63
N TYR A 150 12.80 6.79 -1.48
CA TYR A 150 12.29 7.55 -0.33
C TYR A 150 13.18 8.73 -0.02
N ASP A 151 12.59 9.77 0.58
CA ASP A 151 13.28 10.94 1.06
C ASP A 151 14.18 10.57 2.26
N ALA A 152 15.46 10.94 2.19
CA ALA A 152 16.42 10.66 3.25
C ALA A 152 16.14 11.43 4.56
N GLN A 153 15.46 12.57 4.47
CA GLN A 153 15.18 13.46 5.61
C GLN A 153 13.78 13.28 6.19
N HIS A 154 12.86 12.70 5.42
CA HIS A 154 11.47 12.52 5.79
C HIS A 154 11.08 11.04 5.66
N PRO A 155 11.24 10.24 6.70
CA PRO A 155 10.91 8.81 6.69
C PRO A 155 9.47 8.55 6.21
N GLY A 156 9.30 7.53 5.36
CA GLY A 156 8.00 7.18 4.79
C GLY A 156 7.54 8.01 3.59
N ARG A 157 8.28 9.06 3.22
CA ARG A 157 7.95 9.91 2.08
C ARG A 157 8.55 9.35 0.80
N MET A 158 7.72 8.79 -0.08
CA MET A 158 8.14 8.30 -1.39
C MET A 158 8.38 9.49 -2.33
N VAL A 159 9.58 9.59 -2.90
CA VAL A 159 9.97 10.66 -3.85
C VAL A 159 10.07 10.19 -5.29
N ALA A 160 10.12 8.89 -5.53
CA ALA A 160 10.13 8.33 -6.87
C ALA A 160 9.62 6.90 -6.89
N HIS A 161 9.05 6.50 -8.01
CA HIS A 161 8.80 5.09 -8.31
C HIS A 161 8.98 4.80 -9.79
N ARG A 162 9.23 3.53 -10.10
CA ARG A 162 9.43 3.07 -11.47
C ARG A 162 8.78 1.70 -11.68
N TYR A 163 8.08 1.56 -12.80
CA TYR A 163 7.68 0.26 -13.35
C TYR A 163 8.75 -0.22 -14.35
N ALA A 164 8.92 -1.54 -14.45
CA ALA A 164 9.86 -2.13 -15.40
C ALA A 164 9.60 -1.63 -16.83
N GLY A 165 10.68 -1.24 -17.50
CA GLY A 165 10.62 -0.73 -18.88
C GLY A 165 10.03 0.66 -19.05
N ARG A 166 9.75 1.37 -17.95
CA ARG A 166 9.23 2.74 -17.97
C ARG A 166 10.16 3.71 -17.26
N PRO A 167 10.16 5.00 -17.66
CA PRO A 167 10.88 6.04 -16.94
C PRO A 167 10.40 6.20 -15.51
N GLU A 168 11.29 6.67 -14.66
CA GLU A 168 11.01 6.94 -13.27
C GLU A 168 10.06 8.14 -13.13
N MET A 169 8.98 7.96 -12.35
CA MET A 169 8.13 9.06 -11.90
C MET A 169 8.67 9.65 -10.62
N ARG A 170 8.67 10.98 -10.51
CA ARG A 170 9.18 11.71 -9.35
C ARG A 170 8.11 12.59 -8.74
N TYR A 171 8.21 12.78 -7.42
CA TYR A 171 7.30 13.61 -6.63
C TYR A 171 8.08 14.65 -5.86
N ARG A 172 7.57 15.86 -5.82
CA ARG A 172 8.05 16.93 -4.96
C ARG A 172 6.96 17.31 -3.97
N TYR A 173 7.35 17.60 -2.74
CA TYR A 173 6.45 17.89 -1.62
C TYR A 173 6.67 19.30 -1.10
N ASP A 174 5.63 19.89 -0.51
CA ASP A 174 5.75 21.12 0.26
C ASP A 174 6.18 20.83 1.72
N ASP A 175 6.33 21.89 2.51
CA ASP A 175 6.78 21.80 3.90
C ASP A 175 5.76 21.07 4.81
N THR A 176 4.51 20.95 4.38
CA THR A 176 3.46 20.22 5.10
C THR A 176 3.31 18.76 4.68
N GLY A 177 4.13 18.30 3.73
CA GLY A 177 4.12 16.92 3.25
C GLY A 177 3.08 16.63 2.16
N ARG A 178 2.55 17.66 1.49
CA ARG A 178 1.65 17.49 0.34
C ARG A 178 2.44 17.48 -0.95
N VAL A 179 2.02 16.63 -1.91
CA VAL A 179 2.62 16.62 -3.25
C VAL A 179 2.29 17.92 -3.99
N VAL A 180 3.29 18.67 -4.40
CA VAL A 180 3.14 19.89 -5.21
C VAL A 180 3.53 19.71 -6.66
N GLU A 181 4.26 18.65 -6.99
CA GLU A 181 4.65 18.33 -8.36
C GLU A 181 4.80 16.82 -8.54
N GLN A 182 4.29 16.34 -9.67
CA GLN A 182 4.46 14.97 -10.14
C GLN A 182 5.08 15.02 -11.53
N LEU A 183 6.32 14.54 -11.66
CA LEU A 183 7.06 14.49 -12.91
C LEU A 183 6.92 13.11 -13.54
N ASN A 184 6.36 13.06 -14.74
CA ASN A 184 6.22 11.86 -15.54
C ASN A 184 6.87 12.06 -16.92
N PRO A 185 8.12 11.57 -17.15
CA PRO A 185 8.79 11.73 -18.44
C PRO A 185 8.10 11.01 -19.61
N ALA A 186 7.25 10.00 -19.32
CA ALA A 186 6.55 9.21 -20.34
C ALA A 186 5.13 9.73 -20.64
N GLY A 187 4.67 10.78 -19.97
CA GLY A 187 3.31 11.29 -20.12
C GLY A 187 3.14 12.69 -19.54
N LEU A 188 1.94 12.97 -19.05
CA LEU A 188 1.65 14.26 -18.44
C LEU A 188 2.27 14.39 -17.05
N SER A 189 2.90 15.52 -16.81
CA SER A 189 3.34 15.97 -15.49
C SER A 189 2.32 16.94 -14.91
N TYR A 190 2.24 17.01 -13.58
CA TYR A 190 1.23 17.81 -12.88
C TYR A 190 1.87 18.70 -11.83
N ARG A 191 1.29 19.86 -11.63
CA ARG A 191 1.57 20.77 -10.51
C ARG A 191 0.30 21.03 -9.74
N TYR A 192 0.41 21.11 -8.41
CA TYR A 192 -0.72 21.28 -7.49
C TYR A 192 -0.52 22.54 -6.68
N LEU A 193 -1.51 23.42 -6.69
CA LEU A 193 -1.58 24.60 -5.82
C LEU A 193 -2.70 24.39 -4.81
N TYR A 194 -2.36 24.34 -3.55
CA TYR A 194 -3.30 24.13 -2.45
C TYR A 194 -3.67 25.47 -1.83
N GLU A 195 -4.94 25.77 -1.84
CA GLU A 195 -5.54 26.91 -1.15
C GLU A 195 -6.55 26.40 -0.11
N GLN A 196 -7.09 27.28 0.72
CA GLN A 196 -7.96 26.86 1.81
C GLN A 196 -9.22 26.13 1.33
N ASP A 197 -9.80 26.56 0.22
CA ASP A 197 -11.08 26.11 -0.33
C ASP A 197 -10.96 25.42 -1.69
N ARG A 198 -9.75 25.31 -2.24
CA ARG A 198 -9.56 24.73 -3.56
C ARG A 198 -8.16 24.19 -3.79
N ILE A 199 -8.06 23.32 -4.77
CA ILE A 199 -6.79 22.81 -5.30
C ILE A 199 -6.79 23.07 -6.80
N THR A 200 -5.77 23.77 -7.29
CA THR A 200 -5.58 23.96 -8.73
C THR A 200 -4.56 22.96 -9.24
N VAL A 201 -4.96 22.17 -10.24
CA VAL A 201 -4.12 21.17 -10.89
C VAL A 201 -3.79 21.67 -12.29
N THR A 202 -2.50 21.84 -12.58
CA THR A 202 -2.01 22.26 -13.89
C THR A 202 -1.14 21.17 -14.48
N ASP A 203 -1.47 20.69 -15.68
CA ASP A 203 -0.66 19.69 -16.37
C ASP A 203 0.47 20.32 -17.21
N SER A 204 1.34 19.49 -17.78
CA SER A 204 2.48 19.93 -18.58
C SER A 204 2.11 20.55 -19.92
N LEU A 205 0.84 20.47 -20.33
CA LEU A 205 0.28 21.18 -21.49
C LEU A 205 -0.42 22.49 -21.08
N ASN A 206 -0.22 22.93 -19.84
CA ASN A 206 -0.87 24.11 -19.24
C ASN A 206 -2.40 24.04 -19.17
N ARG A 207 -2.99 22.88 -19.26
CA ARG A 207 -4.40 22.69 -18.97
C ARG A 207 -4.61 22.72 -17.46
N ARG A 208 -5.66 23.39 -17.03
CA ARG A 208 -5.94 23.65 -15.63
C ARG A 208 -7.29 23.10 -15.22
N GLU A 209 -7.31 22.38 -14.09
CA GLU A 209 -8.52 22.00 -13.39
C GLU A 209 -8.53 22.65 -12.01
N VAL A 210 -9.71 23.04 -11.52
CA VAL A 210 -9.88 23.57 -10.17
C VAL A 210 -10.86 22.68 -9.41
N LEU A 211 -10.38 22.14 -8.29
CA LEU A 211 -11.15 21.30 -7.38
C LEU A 211 -11.56 22.15 -6.17
N HIS A 212 -12.84 22.51 -6.07
CA HIS A 212 -13.36 23.21 -4.90
C HIS A 212 -13.70 22.24 -3.80
N THR A 213 -13.21 22.51 -2.58
CA THR A 213 -13.34 21.62 -1.43
C THR A 213 -14.13 22.30 -0.32
N GLU A 214 -14.92 21.50 0.41
CA GLU A 214 -15.61 21.90 1.63
C GLU A 214 -15.32 20.89 2.74
N GLY A 215 -15.43 21.35 4.00
CA GLY A 215 -15.22 20.54 5.19
C GLY A 215 -14.04 21.01 6.04
N GLY A 216 -14.00 20.54 7.28
CA GLY A 216 -12.91 20.82 8.22
C GLY A 216 -11.66 19.99 7.93
N ALA A 217 -10.57 20.26 8.65
CA ALA A 217 -9.30 19.56 8.54
C ALA A 217 -9.50 18.04 8.65
N GLY A 218 -8.95 17.28 7.69
CA GLY A 218 -9.07 15.82 7.61
C GLY A 218 -10.37 15.29 6.99
N LEU A 219 -11.35 16.15 6.70
CA LEU A 219 -12.66 15.76 6.14
C LEU A 219 -13.05 16.58 4.89
N LYS A 220 -12.07 17.19 4.23
CA LYS A 220 -12.33 17.96 3.01
C LYS A 220 -12.78 17.04 1.88
N ARG A 221 -13.85 17.48 1.17
CA ARG A 221 -14.42 16.79 0.01
C ARG A 221 -14.55 17.73 -1.16
N VAL A 222 -14.36 17.18 -2.37
CA VAL A 222 -14.54 17.92 -3.60
C VAL A 222 -16.04 18.07 -3.88
N VAL A 223 -16.53 19.31 -3.86
CA VAL A 223 -17.94 19.64 -4.11
C VAL A 223 -18.19 20.21 -5.51
N LYS A 224 -17.16 20.75 -6.15
CA LYS A 224 -17.22 21.32 -7.49
C LYS A 224 -15.89 21.11 -8.19
N LYS A 225 -15.93 20.74 -9.46
CA LYS A 225 -14.76 20.60 -10.31
C LYS A 225 -14.93 21.42 -11.57
N GLU A 226 -14.02 22.37 -11.80
CA GLU A 226 -13.92 23.13 -13.05
C GLU A 226 -12.89 22.44 -13.94
N LEU A 227 -13.32 21.97 -15.11
CA LEU A 227 -12.47 21.26 -16.05
C LEU A 227 -11.74 22.25 -16.98
N ALA A 228 -10.69 21.77 -17.65
CA ALA A 228 -9.86 22.58 -18.53
C ALA A 228 -10.61 23.18 -19.73
N ASP A 229 -11.71 22.56 -20.17
CA ASP A 229 -12.59 23.04 -21.23
C ASP A 229 -13.64 24.07 -20.75
N GLY A 230 -13.61 24.43 -19.47
CA GLY A 230 -14.56 25.35 -18.82
C GLY A 230 -15.84 24.70 -18.33
N SER A 231 -16.04 23.40 -18.55
CA SER A 231 -17.19 22.68 -18.00
C SER A 231 -17.07 22.50 -16.48
N VAL A 232 -18.21 22.33 -15.81
CA VAL A 232 -18.29 22.24 -14.35
C VAL A 232 -19.07 21.00 -13.96
N THR A 233 -18.53 20.23 -13.02
CA THR A 233 -19.25 19.15 -12.35
C THR A 233 -19.43 19.47 -10.86
N ARG A 234 -20.46 18.92 -10.22
CA ARG A 234 -20.74 19.13 -8.79
C ARG A 234 -21.05 17.83 -8.10
N SER A 235 -20.71 17.76 -6.82
CA SER A 235 -20.97 16.62 -5.95
C SER A 235 -21.57 17.09 -4.64
N GLY A 236 -22.62 16.42 -4.17
CA GLY A 236 -23.25 16.66 -2.87
C GLY A 236 -23.03 15.48 -1.93
N TYR A 237 -22.88 15.79 -0.64
CA TYR A 237 -22.62 14.81 0.40
C TYR A 237 -23.56 15.01 1.60
N ASP A 238 -23.88 13.93 2.31
CA ASP A 238 -24.58 14.02 3.59
C ASP A 238 -23.63 14.35 4.75
N ALA A 239 -24.19 14.52 5.94
CA ALA A 239 -23.41 14.82 7.15
C ALA A 239 -22.39 13.74 7.50
N ALA A 240 -22.63 12.47 7.13
CA ALA A 240 -21.71 11.35 7.30
C ALA A 240 -20.66 11.28 6.19
N GLY A 241 -20.76 12.14 5.17
CA GLY A 241 -19.82 12.22 4.07
C GLY A 241 -20.04 11.24 2.93
N ARG A 242 -21.20 10.65 2.88
CA ARG A 242 -21.57 9.78 1.78
C ARG A 242 -22.07 10.62 0.61
N LEU A 243 -21.68 10.25 -0.62
CA LEU A 243 -22.12 10.93 -1.83
C LEU A 243 -23.64 10.77 -2.01
N THR A 244 -24.37 11.89 -2.10
CA THR A 244 -25.83 11.90 -2.25
C THR A 244 -26.30 12.38 -3.61
N ALA A 245 -25.48 13.15 -4.32
CA ALA A 245 -25.83 13.65 -5.64
C ALA A 245 -24.59 13.97 -6.46
N GLN A 246 -24.71 13.83 -7.77
CA GLN A 246 -23.73 14.33 -8.75
C GLN A 246 -24.43 15.08 -9.86
N THR A 247 -23.83 16.17 -10.33
CA THR A 247 -24.26 16.92 -11.50
C THR A 247 -23.13 16.88 -12.51
N ASP A 248 -23.39 16.36 -13.72
CA ASP A 248 -22.39 16.29 -14.78
C ASP A 248 -22.19 17.65 -15.49
N ALA A 249 -21.22 17.68 -16.42
CA ALA A 249 -20.91 18.89 -17.19
C ALA A 249 -22.06 19.41 -18.07
N ALA A 250 -23.02 18.57 -18.40
CA ALA A 250 -24.24 18.96 -19.14
C ALA A 250 -25.39 19.44 -18.22
N GLY A 251 -25.14 19.49 -16.91
CA GLY A 251 -26.14 19.90 -15.92
C GLY A 251 -27.11 18.79 -15.51
N ARG A 252 -26.90 17.54 -15.94
CA ARG A 252 -27.73 16.40 -15.54
C ARG A 252 -27.40 15.97 -14.14
N ARG A 253 -28.41 15.90 -13.28
CA ARG A 253 -28.26 15.54 -11.87
C ARG A 253 -28.69 14.10 -11.64
N THR A 254 -27.86 13.36 -10.92
CA THR A 254 -28.15 12.04 -10.41
C THR A 254 -28.18 12.09 -8.88
N GLU A 255 -29.22 11.54 -8.27
CA GLU A 255 -29.35 11.42 -6.82
C GLU A 255 -29.20 9.95 -6.41
N TYR A 256 -28.52 9.73 -5.29
CA TYR A 256 -28.26 8.41 -4.74
C TYR A 256 -29.06 8.21 -3.46
N GLY A 257 -30.00 7.26 -3.46
CA GLY A 257 -30.67 6.79 -2.27
C GLY A 257 -29.73 5.90 -1.46
N LEU A 258 -29.52 6.25 -0.20
CA LEU A 258 -28.70 5.47 0.72
C LEU A 258 -29.64 4.62 1.59
N ASN A 259 -29.58 3.31 1.44
CA ASN A 259 -30.28 2.34 2.29
C ASN A 259 -29.51 2.07 3.57
#